data_007dae5a47ef58766934c5cafa3eb7dd
#
_entry.id   007dae5a47ef58766934c5cafa3eb7dd
#
_cell.length_a   1.000
_cell.length_b   1.000
_cell.length_c   1.000
_cell.angle_alpha   90.00
_cell.angle_beta   90.00
_cell.angle_gamma   90.00
#
_symmetry.space_group_name_H-M   'P 1'
#
loop_
_entity.id
_entity.type
_entity.pdbx_description
1 polymer ?
#
loop_
_entity_poly.entity_id
_entity_poly.type
_entity_poly.pdbx_seq_one_letter_code
_entity_poly.pdbx_strand_id
1 'polypeptide(L)'
;MNLQKRSLIPFKNLFLTIGFFFMCGCASQPLSSIKSHHTQNGFRNIYLRNENSFWDFLKWRWNVLLKEIPGPESYHFEMAGNDTQFLQDNKHLTTLTWIGHATILLQLDGKNILTDPVFSKRASPVQWAGPKRVISPGISLENLPAIHMVFISHDHYDALDEPSILKLFNRPGGEDTIFFVPLGLKKWFAKRGITRVIELDWWDNKAIDNFTITATPVQHWSKRSLFSKNRTLWAGWIIDSPGFRFFFAGDSGYCPHFEQIGEKFGKIDLAAIPIGAYEPRWFMAKYHLSPEESVKVHQDIRAEKSVGIHWGTFILTDEPLDEPPERLAKAANQAGLEKDEFKVLRHGETIAHLSGTWNHLQPR
;
A
#
# COMPACT_ATOMS: atom_id res chain seq x y z
N MET A 1 86.21 45.94 4.02
CA MET A 1 87.13 46.39 2.86
C MET A 1 86.37 46.10 1.54
N ASN A 2 86.02 47.19 0.90
CA ASN A 2 85.72 47.38 -0.52
C ASN A 2 84.56 46.58 -1.15
N LEU A 3 83.52 47.31 -1.43
CA LEU A 3 83.23 48.25 -2.54
C LEU A 3 82.62 47.56 -3.77
N GLN A 4 81.38 47.94 -3.98
CA GLN A 4 80.88 48.57 -5.23
C GLN A 4 80.75 47.63 -6.44
N LYS A 5 79.76 47.67 -7.26
CA LYS A 5 78.96 48.72 -7.95
C LYS A 5 77.78 48.06 -8.67
N ARG A 6 76.63 48.61 -8.64
CA ARG A 6 75.76 49.18 -9.66
C ARG A 6 75.85 48.60 -11.09
N SER A 7 74.77 48.20 -11.73
CA SER A 7 74.05 49.05 -12.70
C SER A 7 72.95 48.27 -13.45
N LEU A 8 71.79 48.87 -13.51
CA LEU A 8 70.94 49.19 -14.68
C LEU A 8 70.36 48.07 -15.58
N ILE A 9 69.12 47.84 -15.47
CA ILE A 9 67.98 47.76 -16.38
C ILE A 9 68.33 47.93 -17.92
N PRO A 10 67.71 47.35 -18.94
CA PRO A 10 66.25 47.15 -19.09
C PRO A 10 65.79 45.97 -19.97
N PHE A 11 64.45 46.02 -20.19
CA PHE A 11 63.65 45.57 -21.30
C PHE A 11 62.93 44.22 -21.24
N LYS A 12 61.61 44.37 -21.02
CA LYS A 12 60.48 43.83 -21.76
C LYS A 12 60.69 42.48 -22.47
N ASN A 13 59.99 41.47 -21.99
CA ASN A 13 59.25 40.56 -22.87
C ASN A 13 57.91 40.16 -22.21
N LEU A 14 56.85 40.60 -22.87
CA LEU A 14 55.46 40.31 -22.66
C LEU A 14 55.19 38.85 -23.07
N PHE A 15 55.12 37.92 -22.12
CA PHE A 15 54.59 36.59 -22.37
C PHE A 15 53.11 36.61 -22.13
N LEU A 16 52.36 36.53 -23.23
CA LEU A 16 50.93 36.27 -23.29
C LEU A 16 50.69 34.85 -22.77
N THR A 17 50.31 34.69 -21.53
CA THR A 17 49.75 33.42 -21.00
C THR A 17 48.30 33.35 -21.40
N ILE A 18 48.03 32.56 -22.45
CA ILE A 18 46.67 32.13 -22.83
C ILE A 18 46.19 31.19 -21.70
N GLY A 19 45.38 31.73 -20.85
CA GLY A 19 44.64 30.95 -19.86
C GLY A 19 43.57 30.12 -20.56
N PHE A 20 43.80 28.83 -20.67
CA PHE A 20 42.76 27.86 -21.01
C PHE A 20 41.79 27.79 -19.81
N PHE A 21 40.69 28.55 -19.90
CA PHE A 21 39.52 28.31 -19.03
C PHE A 21 38.93 26.98 -19.48
N PHE A 22 39.21 25.91 -18.72
CA PHE A 22 38.35 24.73 -18.68
C PHE A 22 37.00 25.18 -18.12
N MET A 23 36.08 25.53 -19.01
CA MET A 23 34.66 25.53 -18.64
C MET A 23 34.29 24.08 -18.33
N CYS A 24 34.35 23.73 -17.05
CA CYS A 24 33.60 22.58 -16.53
C CYS A 24 32.14 22.87 -16.79
N GLY A 25 31.63 22.43 -17.92
CA GLY A 25 30.21 22.38 -18.18
C GLY A 25 29.60 21.42 -17.19
N CYS A 26 29.05 21.96 -16.11
CA CYS A 26 28.01 21.24 -15.36
C CYS A 26 26.91 20.97 -16.39
N ALA A 27 26.90 19.76 -16.95
CA ALA A 27 25.77 19.25 -17.67
C ALA A 27 24.66 19.23 -16.63
N SER A 28 23.83 20.28 -16.57
CA SER A 28 22.56 20.27 -15.90
C SER A 28 21.76 19.14 -16.56
N GLN A 29 21.59 18.06 -15.85
CA GLN A 29 20.63 17.04 -16.27
C GLN A 29 19.31 17.76 -16.61
N PRO A 30 18.67 17.40 -17.72
CA PRO A 30 17.44 18.08 -18.10
C PRO A 30 16.43 17.94 -16.96
N LEU A 31 15.83 19.05 -16.55
CA LEU A 31 14.75 19.18 -15.55
C LEU A 31 13.48 18.40 -15.92
N SER A 32 13.54 17.46 -16.85
CA SER A 32 12.41 16.86 -17.55
C SER A 32 11.93 15.53 -16.99
N SER A 33 12.19 15.20 -15.72
CA SER A 33 11.65 13.92 -15.18
C SER A 33 11.30 13.90 -13.69
N ILE A 34 11.13 15.03 -13.04
CA ILE A 34 10.54 14.99 -11.69
C ILE A 34 9.03 14.77 -11.87
N LYS A 35 8.56 13.54 -11.58
CA LYS A 35 7.14 13.21 -11.62
C LYS A 35 6.36 14.18 -10.71
N SER A 36 5.18 14.60 -11.13
CA SER A 36 4.40 15.67 -10.47
C SER A 36 4.06 15.44 -8.99
N HIS A 37 4.08 14.19 -8.54
CA HIS A 37 3.85 13.81 -7.15
C HIS A 37 5.11 13.86 -6.28
N HIS A 38 6.29 14.07 -6.84
CA HIS A 38 7.51 14.27 -6.08
C HIS A 38 7.60 15.70 -5.55
N THR A 39 8.14 15.86 -4.36
CA THR A 39 8.46 17.15 -3.74
C THR A 39 9.94 17.16 -3.31
N GLN A 40 10.45 18.28 -2.90
CA GLN A 40 11.83 18.38 -2.42
C GLN A 40 12.14 17.42 -1.25
N ASN A 41 11.15 17.11 -0.40
CA ASN A 41 11.35 16.34 0.81
C ASN A 41 10.46 15.09 0.93
N GLY A 42 9.87 14.62 -0.17
CA GLY A 42 8.98 13.46 -0.18
C GLY A 42 7.96 13.50 -1.30
N PHE A 43 6.70 13.22 -0.98
CA PHE A 43 5.65 13.00 -1.96
C PHE A 43 4.39 13.79 -1.64
N ARG A 44 3.51 13.95 -2.63
CA ARG A 44 2.20 14.61 -2.50
C ARG A 44 1.15 13.93 -3.37
N ASN A 45 -0.10 14.08 -3.00
CA ASN A 45 -1.24 13.74 -3.87
C ASN A 45 -1.34 14.74 -5.03
N ILE A 46 -1.71 14.27 -6.22
CA ILE A 46 -1.86 15.12 -7.41
C ILE A 46 -3.20 15.86 -7.37
N TYR A 47 -4.27 15.18 -6.98
CA TYR A 47 -5.64 15.71 -7.06
C TYR A 47 -6.16 16.28 -5.75
N LEU A 48 -5.44 16.11 -4.65
CA LEU A 48 -5.82 16.66 -3.34
C LEU A 48 -5.32 18.10 -3.21
N ARG A 49 -6.24 19.07 -3.25
CA ARG A 49 -5.90 20.50 -3.15
C ARG A 49 -5.57 20.94 -1.73
N ASN A 50 -6.30 20.43 -0.73
CA ASN A 50 -6.17 20.81 0.67
C ASN A 50 -6.03 19.56 1.54
N GLU A 51 -4.89 19.41 2.20
CA GLU A 51 -4.69 18.36 3.21
C GLU A 51 -5.40 18.74 4.53
N ASN A 52 -5.65 17.74 5.38
CA ASN A 52 -6.11 17.98 6.73
C ASN A 52 -5.01 18.68 7.55
N SER A 53 -5.38 19.73 8.25
CA SER A 53 -4.50 20.45 9.16
C SER A 53 -4.40 19.71 10.51
N PHE A 54 -3.42 20.13 11.34
CA PHE A 54 -3.35 19.69 12.73
C PHE A 54 -4.61 20.07 13.54
N TRP A 55 -5.20 21.22 13.23
CA TRP A 55 -6.44 21.67 13.88
C TRP A 55 -7.65 20.83 13.50
N ASP A 56 -7.72 20.35 12.26
CA ASP A 56 -8.75 19.39 11.83
C ASP A 56 -8.65 18.08 12.61
N PHE A 57 -7.41 17.58 12.81
CA PHE A 57 -7.16 16.42 13.63
C PHE A 57 -7.59 16.64 15.09
N LEU A 58 -7.25 17.77 15.71
CA LEU A 58 -7.68 18.08 17.08
C LEU A 58 -9.21 18.20 17.18
N LYS A 59 -9.85 18.84 16.21
CA LYS A 59 -11.31 18.94 16.13
C LYS A 59 -11.96 17.57 16.05
N TRP A 60 -11.44 16.68 15.20
CA TRP A 60 -11.92 15.30 15.12
C TRP A 60 -11.75 14.58 16.45
N ARG A 61 -10.55 14.63 17.05
CA ARG A 61 -10.29 13.97 18.35
C ARG A 61 -11.17 14.51 19.47
N TRP A 62 -11.45 15.80 19.48
CA TRP A 62 -12.40 16.40 20.42
C TRP A 62 -13.82 15.88 20.21
N ASN A 63 -14.29 15.80 18.96
CA ASN A 63 -15.60 15.25 18.65
C ASN A 63 -15.74 13.78 19.04
N VAL A 64 -14.68 12.99 18.87
CA VAL A 64 -14.63 11.58 19.29
C VAL A 64 -14.84 11.44 20.81
N LEU A 65 -14.28 12.35 21.62
CA LEU A 65 -14.47 12.33 23.08
C LEU A 65 -15.94 12.60 23.52
N LEU A 66 -16.71 13.22 22.63
CA LEU A 66 -18.15 13.53 22.86
C LEU A 66 -19.09 12.48 22.27
N LYS A 67 -18.55 11.46 21.57
CA LYS A 67 -19.34 10.37 20.97
C LYS A 67 -19.16 9.08 21.77
N GLU A 68 -20.23 8.33 21.91
CA GLU A 68 -20.18 6.95 22.35
C GLU A 68 -19.84 6.05 21.16
N ILE A 69 -18.55 5.75 20.98
CA ILE A 69 -18.10 4.77 19.99
C ILE A 69 -18.04 3.42 20.72
N PRO A 70 -18.73 2.36 20.21
CA PRO A 70 -18.69 1.05 20.83
C PRO A 70 -17.26 0.52 20.97
N GLY A 71 -16.91 -0.05 22.10
CA GLY A 71 -15.60 -0.65 22.33
C GLY A 71 -15.39 -1.95 21.56
N PRO A 72 -14.14 -2.46 21.50
CA PRO A 72 -13.83 -3.70 20.79
C PRO A 72 -14.67 -4.91 21.21
N GLU A 73 -15.09 -4.96 22.46
CA GLU A 73 -15.90 -6.03 23.06
C GLU A 73 -17.36 -6.04 22.59
N SER A 74 -17.82 -4.96 21.97
CA SER A 74 -19.20 -4.84 21.46
C SER A 74 -19.38 -5.55 20.11
N TYR A 75 -18.29 -5.90 19.45
CA TYR A 75 -18.35 -6.48 18.12
C TYR A 75 -18.05 -7.98 18.13
N HIS A 76 -18.89 -8.72 17.43
CA HIS A 76 -18.74 -10.17 17.27
C HIS A 76 -18.82 -10.52 15.79
N PHE A 77 -17.71 -10.94 15.24
CA PHE A 77 -17.62 -11.38 13.84
C PHE A 77 -17.48 -12.90 13.79
N GLU A 78 -18.25 -13.52 12.91
CA GLU A 78 -18.06 -14.93 12.61
C GLU A 78 -16.75 -15.11 11.81
N MET A 79 -15.90 -15.99 12.29
CA MET A 79 -14.74 -16.44 11.52
C MET A 79 -15.15 -17.59 10.59
N ALA A 80 -14.68 -17.53 9.37
CA ALA A 80 -14.77 -18.70 8.51
C ALA A 80 -13.71 -19.73 8.93
N GLY A 81 -14.09 -20.99 8.95
CA GLY A 81 -13.10 -22.07 8.94
C GLY A 81 -12.29 -22.00 7.65
N ASN A 82 -11.02 -22.34 7.71
CA ASN A 82 -10.18 -22.49 6.52
C ASN A 82 -9.45 -23.84 6.58
N ASP A 83 -9.22 -24.41 5.41
CA ASP A 83 -8.39 -25.61 5.25
C ASP A 83 -6.94 -25.17 5.06
N THR A 84 -6.21 -25.03 6.17
CA THR A 84 -4.82 -24.60 6.15
C THR A 84 -3.92 -25.58 5.40
N GLN A 85 -4.21 -26.88 5.42
CA GLN A 85 -3.48 -27.89 4.67
C GLN A 85 -3.67 -27.68 3.16
N PHE A 86 -4.91 -27.48 2.73
CA PHE A 86 -5.18 -27.12 1.33
C PHE A 86 -4.40 -25.87 0.91
N LEU A 87 -4.42 -24.80 1.72
CA LEU A 87 -3.70 -23.56 1.39
C LEU A 87 -2.18 -23.76 1.31
N GLN A 88 -1.61 -24.67 2.11
CA GLN A 88 -0.18 -25.03 2.05
C GLN A 88 0.16 -25.83 0.80
N ASP A 89 -0.72 -26.73 0.38
CA ASP A 89 -0.48 -27.65 -0.72
C ASP A 89 -0.93 -27.10 -2.09
N ASN A 90 -1.76 -26.04 -2.12
CA ASN A 90 -2.29 -25.47 -3.35
C ASN A 90 -1.19 -24.90 -4.25
N LYS A 91 -1.06 -25.48 -5.46
CA LYS A 91 -0.12 -25.03 -6.51
C LYS A 91 -0.83 -24.62 -7.80
N HIS A 92 -2.12 -24.89 -7.92
CA HIS A 92 -2.80 -24.86 -9.21
C HIS A 92 -4.02 -23.94 -9.22
N LEU A 93 -4.75 -23.84 -8.12
CA LEU A 93 -5.97 -23.02 -8.06
C LEU A 93 -5.63 -21.57 -7.72
N THR A 94 -6.22 -20.65 -8.46
CA THR A 94 -6.25 -19.25 -8.06
C THR A 94 -7.23 -19.09 -6.91
N THR A 95 -6.72 -18.68 -5.74
CA THR A 95 -7.54 -18.48 -4.54
C THR A 95 -7.23 -17.14 -3.89
N LEU A 96 -8.24 -16.56 -3.24
CA LEU A 96 -8.09 -15.40 -2.38
C LEU A 96 -8.66 -15.74 -1.01
N THR A 97 -7.84 -15.58 0.04
CA THR A 97 -8.26 -15.70 1.43
C THR A 97 -8.14 -14.34 2.12
N TRP A 98 -9.23 -13.83 2.68
CA TRP A 98 -9.17 -12.59 3.45
C TRP A 98 -8.78 -12.91 4.90
N ILE A 99 -7.58 -12.52 5.30
CA ILE A 99 -7.05 -12.77 6.65
C ILE A 99 -7.59 -11.76 7.64
N GLY A 100 -7.88 -10.55 7.16
CA GLY A 100 -8.44 -9.44 7.94
C GLY A 100 -7.74 -8.12 7.64
N HIS A 101 -8.43 -7.00 7.85
CA HIS A 101 -7.99 -5.66 7.49
C HIS A 101 -7.64 -5.58 6.00
N ALA A 102 -6.42 -5.14 5.65
CA ALA A 102 -5.90 -5.14 4.27
C ALA A 102 -5.02 -6.37 3.96
N THR A 103 -4.97 -7.36 4.88
CA THR A 103 -4.17 -8.56 4.70
C THR A 103 -4.93 -9.62 3.94
N ILE A 104 -4.44 -9.95 2.74
CA ILE A 104 -4.97 -10.98 1.85
C ILE A 104 -3.87 -11.98 1.55
N LEU A 105 -4.20 -13.27 1.54
CA LEU A 105 -3.41 -14.30 0.88
C LEU A 105 -4.02 -14.58 -0.49
N LEU A 106 -3.34 -14.16 -1.55
CA LEU A 106 -3.65 -14.51 -2.92
C LEU A 106 -2.70 -15.65 -3.36
N GLN A 107 -3.27 -16.75 -3.83
CA GLN A 107 -2.52 -17.82 -4.46
C GLN A 107 -2.79 -17.77 -5.96
N LEU A 108 -1.76 -17.57 -6.75
CA LEU A 108 -1.87 -17.36 -8.20
C LEU A 108 -0.64 -17.96 -8.88
N ASP A 109 -0.86 -18.79 -9.90
CA ASP A 109 0.20 -19.45 -10.68
C ASP A 109 1.29 -20.10 -9.81
N GLY A 110 0.88 -20.80 -8.76
CA GLY A 110 1.76 -21.50 -7.83
C GLY A 110 2.55 -20.57 -6.88
N LYS A 111 2.28 -19.27 -6.89
CA LYS A 111 2.87 -18.31 -5.96
C LYS A 111 1.88 -17.92 -4.86
N ASN A 112 2.39 -17.80 -3.64
CA ASN A 112 1.66 -17.27 -2.49
C ASN A 112 2.05 -15.81 -2.29
N ILE A 113 1.09 -14.92 -2.38
CA ILE A 113 1.23 -13.47 -2.37
C ILE A 113 0.47 -12.92 -1.17
N LEU A 114 1.11 -12.07 -0.39
CA LEU A 114 0.50 -11.47 0.80
C LEU A 114 0.47 -9.95 0.68
N THR A 115 -0.66 -9.32 1.02
CA THR A 115 -0.80 -7.86 1.04
C THR A 115 -0.82 -7.33 2.46
N ASP A 116 -0.19 -6.19 2.70
CA ASP A 116 -0.17 -5.42 3.97
C ASP A 116 -0.31 -6.32 5.21
N PRO A 117 0.69 -7.20 5.49
CA PRO A 117 0.56 -8.20 6.53
C PRO A 117 0.57 -7.58 7.93
N VAL A 118 -0.58 -7.60 8.59
CA VAL A 118 -0.76 -7.16 9.97
C VAL A 118 -1.34 -8.29 10.82
N PHE A 119 -0.52 -8.84 11.73
CA PHE A 119 -0.88 -9.92 12.66
C PHE A 119 -0.79 -9.47 14.13
N SER A 120 -0.29 -8.29 14.38
CA SER A 120 -0.16 -7.71 15.72
C SER A 120 -1.51 -7.47 16.38
N LYS A 121 -1.50 -7.45 17.73
CA LYS A 121 -2.68 -7.16 18.55
C LYS A 121 -3.14 -5.70 18.43
N ARG A 122 -2.26 -4.80 17.97
CA ARG A 122 -2.55 -3.37 17.80
C ARG A 122 -1.89 -2.83 16.55
N ALA A 123 -2.60 -2.00 15.83
CA ALA A 123 -2.07 -1.17 14.74
C ALA A 123 -1.33 0.04 15.35
N SER A 124 -0.11 -0.20 15.84
CA SER A 124 0.62 0.78 16.67
C SER A 124 2.11 0.46 16.73
N PRO A 125 2.99 1.46 16.92
CA PRO A 125 4.41 1.21 17.18
C PRO A 125 4.67 0.44 18.48
N VAL A 126 3.68 0.42 19.39
CA VAL A 126 3.77 -0.27 20.69
C VAL A 126 2.52 -1.13 20.90
N GLN A 127 2.68 -2.30 21.56
CA GLN A 127 1.57 -3.24 21.72
C GLN A 127 0.74 -3.03 23.01
N TRP A 128 1.06 -2.01 23.80
CA TRP A 128 0.30 -1.61 24.99
C TRP A 128 -0.65 -0.43 24.77
N ALA A 129 -0.52 0.31 23.66
CA ALA A 129 -1.36 1.47 23.33
C ALA A 129 -1.70 1.51 21.82
N GLY A 130 -2.73 2.24 21.43
CA GLY A 130 -3.21 2.40 20.06
C GLY A 130 -4.36 1.46 19.70
N PRO A 131 -4.87 1.50 18.45
CA PRO A 131 -6.03 0.73 18.02
C PRO A 131 -5.84 -0.77 18.24
N LYS A 132 -6.73 -1.37 19.04
CA LYS A 132 -6.71 -2.79 19.37
C LYS A 132 -7.46 -3.59 18.30
N ARG A 133 -6.91 -4.74 17.96
CA ARG A 133 -7.56 -5.72 17.09
C ARG A 133 -8.82 -6.26 17.79
N VAL A 134 -9.93 -6.28 17.07
CA VAL A 134 -11.23 -6.75 17.57
C VAL A 134 -11.38 -8.26 17.36
N ILE A 135 -10.91 -8.77 16.24
CA ILE A 135 -10.98 -10.19 15.86
C ILE A 135 -9.60 -10.73 15.50
N SER A 136 -9.33 -11.98 15.83
CA SER A 136 -8.08 -12.65 15.45
C SER A 136 -7.91 -12.70 13.94
N PRO A 137 -6.66 -12.75 13.41
CA PRO A 137 -6.44 -13.01 12.00
C PRO A 137 -7.11 -14.32 11.57
N GLY A 138 -7.75 -14.33 10.41
CA GLY A 138 -8.46 -15.51 9.91
C GLY A 138 -7.56 -16.72 9.66
N ILE A 139 -6.27 -16.48 9.41
CA ILE A 139 -5.21 -17.50 9.43
C ILE A 139 -4.10 -16.95 10.31
N SER A 140 -3.54 -17.78 11.21
CA SER A 140 -2.37 -17.36 11.98
C SER A 140 -1.13 -17.29 11.07
N LEU A 141 -0.16 -16.44 11.43
CA LEU A 141 1.06 -16.28 10.65
C LEU A 141 1.84 -17.60 10.51
N GLU A 142 1.79 -18.42 11.55
CA GLU A 142 2.45 -19.74 11.60
C GLU A 142 1.82 -20.74 10.61
N ASN A 143 0.52 -20.62 10.36
CA ASN A 143 -0.24 -21.49 9.46
C ASN A 143 -0.22 -21.04 7.98
N LEU A 144 0.38 -19.89 7.68
CA LEU A 144 0.54 -19.44 6.30
C LEU A 144 1.43 -20.40 5.51
N PRO A 145 1.15 -20.62 4.22
CA PRO A 145 2.10 -21.29 3.32
C PRO A 145 3.41 -20.49 3.21
N ALA A 146 4.42 -21.02 2.55
CA ALA A 146 5.62 -20.28 2.18
C ALA A 146 5.22 -19.06 1.32
N ILE A 147 5.60 -17.87 1.73
CA ILE A 147 5.22 -16.62 1.03
C ILE A 147 6.31 -16.24 0.02
N HIS A 148 5.93 -16.09 -1.24
CA HIS A 148 6.84 -15.73 -2.33
C HIS A 148 6.97 -14.21 -2.49
N MET A 149 5.86 -13.48 -2.38
CA MET A 149 5.82 -12.03 -2.55
C MET A 149 4.97 -11.39 -1.48
N VAL A 150 5.43 -10.24 -0.97
CA VAL A 150 4.69 -9.38 -0.04
C VAL A 150 4.56 -8.00 -0.66
N PHE A 151 3.36 -7.46 -0.69
CA PHE A 151 3.07 -6.12 -1.18
C PHE A 151 2.71 -5.21 -0.02
N ILE A 152 3.42 -4.09 0.10
CA ILE A 152 3.14 -3.04 1.08
C ILE A 152 2.58 -1.83 0.35
N SER A 153 1.40 -1.36 0.77
CA SER A 153 0.77 -0.18 0.16
C SER A 153 1.38 1.13 0.66
N HIS A 154 1.67 1.24 1.94
CA HIS A 154 2.22 2.44 2.57
C HIS A 154 2.83 2.14 3.96
N ASP A 155 3.27 3.16 4.69
CA ASP A 155 4.03 2.97 5.92
C ASP A 155 3.24 3.08 7.23
N HIS A 156 1.90 3.19 7.22
CA HIS A 156 1.11 3.18 8.46
C HIS A 156 1.23 1.85 9.20
N TYR A 157 0.91 1.85 10.50
CA TYR A 157 1.12 0.70 11.37
C TYR A 157 0.09 -0.43 11.15
N ASP A 158 -0.97 -0.17 10.44
CA ASP A 158 -2.00 -1.13 10.03
C ASP A 158 -1.78 -1.71 8.61
N ALA A 159 -0.75 -1.23 7.90
CA ALA A 159 -0.27 -1.77 6.63
C ALA A 159 1.15 -2.35 6.74
N LEU A 160 2.09 -1.59 7.30
CA LEU A 160 3.48 -2.02 7.54
C LEU A 160 3.67 -2.35 9.03
N ASP A 161 3.22 -3.53 9.45
CA ASP A 161 3.38 -4.04 10.82
C ASP A 161 4.75 -4.70 10.99
N GLU A 162 5.66 -4.01 11.68
CA GLU A 162 7.04 -4.46 11.86
C GLU A 162 7.17 -5.87 12.47
N PRO A 163 6.44 -6.22 13.55
CA PRO A 163 6.50 -7.57 14.10
C PRO A 163 6.09 -8.64 13.09
N SER A 164 5.08 -8.37 12.25
CA SER A 164 4.63 -9.30 11.22
C SER A 164 5.66 -9.48 10.12
N ILE A 165 6.24 -8.39 9.63
CA ILE A 165 7.31 -8.42 8.62
C ILE A 165 8.51 -9.23 9.13
N LEU A 166 8.97 -8.96 10.36
CA LEU A 166 10.12 -9.67 10.94
C LEU A 166 9.83 -11.16 11.16
N LYS A 167 8.62 -11.52 11.62
CA LYS A 167 8.21 -12.93 11.75
C LYS A 167 8.16 -13.63 10.40
N LEU A 168 7.60 -12.99 9.35
CA LEU A 168 7.58 -13.54 8.00
C LEU A 168 8.99 -13.77 7.45
N PHE A 169 9.87 -12.80 7.64
CA PHE A 169 11.25 -12.90 7.17
C PHE A 169 12.06 -13.97 7.91
N ASN A 170 11.86 -14.11 9.23
CA ASN A 170 12.62 -15.04 10.05
C ASN A 170 12.08 -16.48 10.07
N ARG A 171 10.95 -16.76 9.38
CA ARG A 171 10.46 -18.15 9.26
C ARG A 171 11.28 -18.93 8.22
N PRO A 172 11.29 -20.28 8.25
CA PRO A 172 11.98 -21.07 7.24
C PRO A 172 11.57 -20.67 5.82
N GLY A 173 12.54 -20.31 4.96
CA GLY A 173 12.35 -19.83 3.60
C GLY A 173 11.86 -18.38 3.51
N GLY A 174 11.74 -17.66 4.62
CA GLY A 174 11.30 -16.25 4.63
C GLY A 174 12.31 -15.29 4.01
N GLU A 175 13.62 -15.68 4.01
CA GLU A 175 14.69 -14.95 3.34
C GLU A 175 14.53 -14.90 1.82
N ASP A 176 13.77 -15.84 1.24
CA ASP A 176 13.46 -15.86 -0.19
C ASP A 176 12.28 -14.99 -0.59
N THR A 177 11.52 -14.52 0.37
CA THR A 177 10.38 -13.63 0.13
C THR A 177 10.82 -12.31 -0.49
N ILE A 178 10.17 -11.91 -1.59
CA ILE A 178 10.39 -10.62 -2.25
C ILE A 178 9.36 -9.62 -1.73
N PHE A 179 9.83 -8.49 -1.23
CA PHE A 179 8.97 -7.40 -0.77
C PHE A 179 8.87 -6.31 -1.83
N PHE A 180 7.65 -6.05 -2.30
CA PHE A 180 7.32 -4.92 -3.16
C PHE A 180 6.84 -3.75 -2.31
N VAL A 181 7.50 -2.61 -2.45
CA VAL A 181 7.24 -1.45 -1.60
C VAL A 181 7.23 -0.15 -2.39
N PRO A 182 6.48 0.88 -1.97
CA PRO A 182 6.58 2.22 -2.56
C PRO A 182 7.92 2.89 -2.24
N LEU A 183 8.28 3.91 -3.04
CA LEU A 183 9.51 4.69 -2.87
C LEU A 183 9.72 5.19 -1.43
N GLY A 184 10.97 5.09 -0.97
CA GLY A 184 11.42 5.52 0.36
C GLY A 184 11.39 4.42 1.42
N LEU A 185 10.69 3.29 1.18
CA LEU A 185 10.57 2.19 2.14
C LEU A 185 11.73 1.20 2.13
N LYS A 186 12.44 1.03 1.03
CA LYS A 186 13.57 0.09 0.93
C LYS A 186 14.59 0.27 2.05
N LYS A 187 14.86 1.53 2.45
CA LYS A 187 15.78 1.84 3.55
C LYS A 187 15.27 1.32 4.90
N TRP A 188 13.95 1.28 5.10
CA TRP A 188 13.34 0.74 6.31
C TRP A 188 13.57 -0.77 6.43
N PHE A 189 13.42 -1.50 5.33
CA PHE A 189 13.69 -2.94 5.23
C PHE A 189 15.18 -3.26 5.40
N ALA A 190 16.05 -2.52 4.72
CA ALA A 190 17.50 -2.71 4.79
C ALA A 190 18.05 -2.58 6.22
N LYS A 191 17.52 -1.64 7.03
CA LYS A 191 17.89 -1.50 8.46
C LYS A 191 17.51 -2.73 9.30
N ARG A 192 16.69 -3.64 8.80
CA ARG A 192 16.23 -4.87 9.44
C ARG A 192 16.84 -6.12 8.82
N GLY A 193 17.84 -5.94 7.97
CA GLY A 193 18.53 -7.04 7.28
C GLY A 193 17.76 -7.64 6.10
N ILE A 194 16.61 -7.06 5.73
CA ILE A 194 15.79 -7.54 4.62
C ILE A 194 16.26 -6.88 3.33
N THR A 195 16.86 -7.66 2.43
CA THR A 195 17.52 -7.16 1.22
C THR A 195 16.75 -7.43 -0.08
N ARG A 196 15.90 -8.47 -0.11
CA ARG A 196 15.08 -8.79 -1.31
C ARG A 196 13.87 -7.86 -1.38
N VAL A 197 14.13 -6.58 -1.64
CA VAL A 197 13.15 -5.48 -1.69
C VAL A 197 13.21 -4.79 -3.03
N ILE A 198 12.07 -4.75 -3.71
CA ILE A 198 11.85 -4.01 -4.95
C ILE A 198 11.01 -2.79 -4.61
N GLU A 199 11.61 -1.64 -4.81
CA GLU A 199 10.99 -0.35 -4.55
C GLU A 199 10.57 0.26 -5.89
N LEU A 200 9.29 0.64 -6.03
CA LEU A 200 8.71 1.19 -7.25
C LEU A 200 8.06 2.55 -6.99
N ASP A 201 8.13 3.39 -7.99
CA ASP A 201 7.38 4.64 -8.09
C ASP A 201 6.03 4.42 -8.80
N TRP A 202 5.10 5.36 -8.72
CA TRP A 202 3.84 5.30 -9.45
C TRP A 202 4.08 5.11 -10.95
N TRP A 203 3.37 4.14 -11.51
CA TRP A 203 3.44 3.67 -12.89
C TRP A 203 4.72 2.92 -13.27
N ASP A 204 5.68 2.80 -12.35
CA ASP A 204 6.82 1.91 -12.60
C ASP A 204 6.37 0.45 -12.47
N ASN A 205 7.02 -0.41 -13.24
CA ASN A 205 6.73 -1.84 -13.21
C ASN A 205 8.00 -2.68 -13.10
N LYS A 206 7.82 -3.92 -12.70
CA LYS A 206 8.87 -4.93 -12.62
C LYS A 206 8.34 -6.28 -13.04
N ALA A 207 8.99 -6.90 -14.02
CA ALA A 207 8.75 -8.29 -14.37
C ALA A 207 9.54 -9.23 -13.44
N ILE A 208 8.88 -10.26 -12.92
CA ILE A 208 9.46 -11.34 -12.13
C ILE A 208 8.75 -12.63 -12.49
N ASP A 209 9.51 -13.62 -12.92
CA ASP A 209 8.99 -14.88 -13.47
C ASP A 209 7.95 -14.58 -14.59
N ASN A 210 6.72 -15.05 -14.43
CA ASN A 210 5.60 -14.78 -15.34
C ASN A 210 4.71 -13.59 -14.90
N PHE A 211 5.11 -12.87 -13.85
CA PHE A 211 4.35 -11.72 -13.33
C PHE A 211 4.91 -10.39 -13.82
N THR A 212 4.02 -9.45 -14.09
CA THR A 212 4.35 -8.03 -14.20
C THR A 212 3.68 -7.26 -13.07
N ILE A 213 4.48 -6.66 -12.21
CA ILE A 213 4.03 -5.93 -11.04
C ILE A 213 4.12 -4.44 -11.32
N THR A 214 3.02 -3.71 -11.17
CA THR A 214 2.99 -2.25 -11.36
C THR A 214 2.52 -1.55 -10.10
N ALA A 215 3.27 -0.57 -9.63
CA ALA A 215 2.82 0.34 -8.58
C ALA A 215 1.86 1.39 -9.19
N THR A 216 0.65 1.49 -8.65
CA THR A 216 -0.36 2.44 -9.15
C THR A 216 -0.54 3.62 -8.20
N PRO A 217 -0.85 4.81 -8.71
CA PRO A 217 -1.19 5.93 -7.86
C PRO A 217 -2.53 5.70 -7.15
N VAL A 218 -2.57 6.11 -5.90
CA VAL A 218 -3.77 6.20 -5.07
C VAL A 218 -3.70 7.49 -4.25
N GLN A 219 -4.78 7.91 -3.61
CA GLN A 219 -4.83 9.15 -2.83
C GLN A 219 -4.78 8.87 -1.34
N HIS A 220 -3.58 8.87 -0.78
CA HIS A 220 -3.39 8.60 0.65
C HIS A 220 -2.26 9.47 1.20
N TRP A 221 -1.61 9.03 2.25
CA TRP A 221 -0.48 9.69 2.89
C TRP A 221 0.37 8.67 3.64
N SER A 222 1.55 9.09 4.09
CA SER A 222 2.45 8.26 4.87
C SER A 222 2.96 9.00 6.11
N LYS A 223 3.12 8.28 7.22
CA LYS A 223 3.72 8.80 8.45
C LYS A 223 3.98 7.68 9.44
N ARG A 224 5.22 7.54 9.87
CA ARG A 224 5.63 6.56 10.87
C ARG A 224 6.28 7.20 12.11
N SER A 225 6.63 8.49 12.02
CA SER A 225 7.21 9.27 13.11
C SER A 225 6.73 10.72 13.06
N LEU A 226 7.07 11.52 14.08
CA LEU A 226 6.65 12.93 14.17
C LEU A 226 7.07 13.75 12.93
N PHE A 227 8.22 13.44 12.32
CA PHE A 227 8.82 14.22 11.24
C PHE A 227 8.88 13.47 9.91
N SER A 228 8.14 12.36 9.76
CA SER A 228 8.19 11.53 8.55
C SER A 228 6.98 11.67 7.63
N LYS A 229 6.10 12.67 7.83
CA LYS A 229 4.90 12.83 6.97
C LYS A 229 5.32 12.92 5.51
N ASN A 230 4.73 12.05 4.69
CA ASN A 230 4.89 11.99 3.23
C ASN A 230 6.35 11.82 2.75
N ARG A 231 7.25 11.28 3.59
CA ARG A 231 8.64 10.98 3.19
C ARG A 231 8.80 9.66 2.47
N THR A 232 7.81 8.79 2.57
CA THR A 232 7.65 7.57 1.78
C THR A 232 6.42 7.72 0.90
N LEU A 233 6.45 7.08 -0.26
CA LEU A 233 5.29 7.06 -1.16
C LEU A 233 4.25 6.05 -0.63
N TRP A 234 3.04 6.13 -1.16
CA TRP A 234 1.95 5.16 -1.02
C TRP A 234 1.52 4.70 -2.41
N ALA A 235 1.03 3.48 -2.55
CA ALA A 235 0.67 2.92 -3.83
C ALA A 235 -0.40 1.82 -3.70
N GLY A 236 -1.23 1.68 -4.72
CA GLY A 236 -1.89 0.43 -5.04
C GLY A 236 -0.99 -0.45 -5.91
N TRP A 237 -1.41 -1.68 -6.15
CA TRP A 237 -0.62 -2.66 -6.89
C TRP A 237 -1.46 -3.38 -7.93
N ILE A 238 -1.01 -3.37 -9.19
CA ILE A 238 -1.46 -4.32 -10.19
C ILE A 238 -0.48 -5.50 -10.21
N ILE A 239 -1.03 -6.70 -10.07
CA ILE A 239 -0.32 -7.96 -10.18
C ILE A 239 -0.90 -8.68 -11.39
N ASP A 240 -0.14 -8.67 -12.46
CA ASP A 240 -0.55 -9.19 -13.77
C ASP A 240 0.19 -10.50 -14.05
N SER A 241 -0.55 -11.58 -14.28
CA SER A 241 -0.04 -12.88 -14.71
C SER A 241 -0.74 -13.31 -15.99
N PRO A 242 -0.25 -14.31 -16.73
CA PRO A 242 -0.92 -14.76 -17.95
C PRO A 242 -2.38 -15.14 -17.71
N GLY A 243 -3.31 -14.34 -18.26
CA GLY A 243 -4.75 -14.59 -18.16
C GLY A 243 -5.42 -14.18 -16.85
N PHE A 244 -4.70 -13.52 -15.93
CA PHE A 244 -5.30 -13.03 -14.69
C PHE A 244 -4.65 -11.76 -14.18
N ARG A 245 -5.47 -10.77 -13.84
CA ARG A 245 -5.03 -9.48 -13.29
C ARG A 245 -5.70 -9.20 -11.96
N PHE A 246 -4.89 -9.00 -10.94
CA PHE A 246 -5.33 -8.62 -9.61
C PHE A 246 -4.96 -7.17 -9.31
N PHE A 247 -5.90 -6.43 -8.71
CA PHE A 247 -5.65 -5.08 -8.19
C PHE A 247 -5.81 -5.05 -6.67
N PHE A 248 -4.78 -4.59 -5.98
CA PHE A 248 -4.81 -4.27 -4.57
C PHE A 248 -4.75 -2.76 -4.41
N ALA A 249 -5.83 -2.14 -3.93
CA ALA A 249 -5.91 -0.69 -3.81
C ALA A 249 -5.03 -0.12 -2.69
N GLY A 250 -4.76 -0.90 -1.61
CA GLY A 250 -4.28 -0.33 -0.35
C GLY A 250 -5.29 0.66 0.21
N ASP A 251 -4.84 1.67 0.95
CA ASP A 251 -5.67 2.75 1.46
C ASP A 251 -5.74 3.91 0.47
N SER A 252 -6.94 4.43 0.25
CA SER A 252 -7.15 5.57 -0.64
C SER A 252 -8.44 6.33 -0.34
N GLY A 253 -8.44 7.63 -0.54
CA GLY A 253 -9.64 8.40 -0.86
C GLY A 253 -9.96 8.30 -2.36
N TYR A 254 -11.19 8.63 -2.75
CA TYR A 254 -11.58 8.62 -4.16
C TYR A 254 -10.80 9.70 -4.94
N CYS A 255 -10.27 9.31 -6.10
CA CYS A 255 -9.54 10.22 -6.98
C CYS A 255 -9.54 9.74 -8.44
N PRO A 256 -9.25 10.64 -9.41
CA PRO A 256 -9.26 10.30 -10.85
C PRO A 256 -8.22 9.24 -11.26
N HIS A 257 -7.31 8.86 -10.39
CA HIS A 257 -6.37 7.79 -10.70
C HIS A 257 -7.04 6.44 -10.96
N PHE A 258 -8.21 6.17 -10.36
CA PHE A 258 -8.92 4.91 -10.58
C PHE A 258 -9.44 4.79 -12.02
N GLU A 259 -9.96 5.88 -12.60
CA GLU A 259 -10.31 5.92 -14.03
C GLU A 259 -9.08 5.67 -14.91
N GLN A 260 -7.93 6.31 -14.59
CA GLN A 260 -6.68 6.11 -15.33
C GLN A 260 -6.15 4.66 -15.23
N ILE A 261 -6.34 3.99 -14.09
CA ILE A 261 -6.00 2.58 -13.92
C ILE A 261 -6.87 1.73 -14.86
N GLY A 262 -8.20 1.95 -14.86
CA GLY A 262 -9.14 1.25 -15.75
C GLY A 262 -8.85 1.48 -17.23
N GLU A 263 -8.51 2.71 -17.62
CA GLU A 263 -8.11 3.05 -18.98
C GLU A 263 -6.81 2.33 -19.40
N LYS A 264 -5.81 2.33 -18.52
CA LYS A 264 -4.48 1.80 -18.80
C LYS A 264 -4.46 0.27 -18.88
N PHE A 265 -5.12 -0.40 -17.93
CA PHE A 265 -5.04 -1.85 -17.79
C PHE A 265 -6.23 -2.58 -18.40
N GLY A 266 -7.34 -1.89 -18.66
CA GLY A 266 -8.56 -2.52 -19.13
C GLY A 266 -9.21 -3.38 -18.04
N LYS A 267 -9.67 -4.58 -18.37
CA LYS A 267 -10.32 -5.51 -17.45
C LYS A 267 -9.38 -5.91 -16.31
N ILE A 268 -9.90 -5.86 -15.07
CA ILE A 268 -9.30 -6.42 -13.87
C ILE A 268 -10.15 -7.61 -13.41
N ASP A 269 -9.57 -8.79 -13.30
CA ASP A 269 -10.33 -10.00 -12.98
C ASP A 269 -10.77 -10.05 -11.53
N LEU A 270 -9.93 -9.52 -10.61
CA LEU A 270 -10.25 -9.42 -9.19
C LEU A 270 -9.61 -8.18 -8.58
N ALA A 271 -10.36 -7.45 -7.76
CA ALA A 271 -9.84 -6.33 -7.01
C ALA A 271 -10.07 -6.48 -5.50
N ALA A 272 -9.16 -5.96 -4.70
CA ALA A 272 -9.33 -5.76 -3.26
C ALA A 272 -9.40 -4.26 -2.97
N ILE A 273 -10.55 -3.78 -2.54
CA ILE A 273 -10.88 -2.36 -2.41
C ILE A 273 -11.30 -2.07 -0.96
N PRO A 274 -10.72 -1.05 -0.30
CA PRO A 274 -11.09 -0.70 1.07
C PRO A 274 -12.53 -0.17 1.13
N ILE A 275 -13.26 -0.54 2.19
CA ILE A 275 -14.64 -0.13 2.44
C ILE A 275 -14.85 0.42 3.86
N GLY A 276 -13.79 0.56 4.66
CA GLY A 276 -13.83 1.02 6.05
C GLY A 276 -12.95 2.24 6.30
N ALA A 277 -12.96 2.72 7.53
CA ALA A 277 -12.24 3.90 7.98
C ALA A 277 -12.69 5.22 7.32
N TYR A 278 -14.00 5.40 7.07
CA TYR A 278 -14.52 6.51 6.28
C TYR A 278 -15.18 7.64 7.07
N GLU A 279 -15.53 7.46 8.34
CA GLU A 279 -16.16 8.53 9.16
C GLU A 279 -15.18 9.21 10.14
N PRO A 280 -15.37 10.51 10.35
CA PRO A 280 -16.34 11.40 9.72
C PRO A 280 -15.89 11.84 8.31
N ARG A 281 -16.79 11.85 7.35
CA ARG A 281 -16.46 12.14 5.94
C ARG A 281 -15.69 13.44 5.74
N TRP A 282 -16.02 14.51 6.50
CA TRP A 282 -15.34 15.81 6.37
C TRP A 282 -13.81 15.72 6.61
N PHE A 283 -13.37 14.70 7.38
CA PHE A 283 -11.97 14.47 7.69
C PHE A 283 -11.38 13.30 6.88
N MET A 284 -12.13 12.19 6.77
CA MET A 284 -11.63 10.93 6.20
C MET A 284 -11.74 10.85 4.67
N ALA A 285 -12.70 11.52 4.03
CA ALA A 285 -12.93 11.42 2.58
C ALA A 285 -11.71 11.68 1.70
N LYS A 286 -10.75 12.44 2.21
CA LYS A 286 -9.50 12.74 1.50
C LYS A 286 -8.58 11.53 1.36
N TYR A 287 -8.70 10.56 2.24
CA TYR A 287 -7.73 9.48 2.41
C TYR A 287 -8.34 8.08 2.48
N HIS A 288 -9.66 7.98 2.67
CA HIS A 288 -10.38 6.72 2.80
C HIS A 288 -11.68 6.77 2.01
N LEU A 289 -11.94 5.68 1.29
CA LEU A 289 -13.17 5.46 0.54
C LEU A 289 -14.34 5.15 1.48
N SER A 290 -15.53 5.70 1.20
CA SER A 290 -16.76 5.13 1.71
C SER A 290 -17.17 3.91 0.88
N PRO A 291 -18.06 3.02 1.37
CA PRO A 291 -18.55 1.90 0.58
C PRO A 291 -19.14 2.31 -0.78
N GLU A 292 -19.81 3.46 -0.87
CA GLU A 292 -20.36 3.99 -2.11
C GLU A 292 -19.26 4.42 -3.10
N GLU A 293 -18.20 5.07 -2.59
CA GLU A 293 -17.04 5.42 -3.40
C GLU A 293 -16.25 4.18 -3.83
N SER A 294 -16.24 3.13 -3.00
CA SER A 294 -15.60 1.85 -3.35
C SER A 294 -16.31 1.15 -4.51
N VAL A 295 -17.65 1.22 -4.56
CA VAL A 295 -18.43 0.76 -5.72
C VAL A 295 -18.07 1.55 -6.97
N LYS A 296 -17.90 2.88 -6.85
CA LYS A 296 -17.44 3.70 -7.96
C LYS A 296 -16.03 3.31 -8.41
N VAL A 297 -15.11 3.06 -7.48
CA VAL A 297 -13.76 2.56 -7.80
C VAL A 297 -13.82 1.25 -8.56
N HIS A 298 -14.64 0.28 -8.12
CA HIS A 298 -14.86 -1.00 -8.81
C HIS A 298 -15.23 -0.78 -10.30
N GLN A 299 -16.16 0.15 -10.57
CA GLN A 299 -16.58 0.48 -11.93
C GLN A 299 -15.47 1.20 -12.72
N ASP A 300 -14.83 2.21 -12.13
CA ASP A 300 -13.78 3.02 -12.76
C ASP A 300 -12.57 2.17 -13.19
N ILE A 301 -12.13 1.23 -12.33
CA ILE A 301 -11.02 0.31 -12.64
C ILE A 301 -11.43 -0.84 -13.56
N ARG A 302 -12.71 -0.96 -13.91
CA ARG A 302 -13.28 -2.03 -14.75
C ARG A 302 -13.05 -3.42 -14.14
N ALA A 303 -13.23 -3.55 -12.83
CA ALA A 303 -13.11 -4.82 -12.16
C ALA A 303 -14.30 -5.73 -12.52
N GLU A 304 -14.02 -7.02 -12.76
CA GLU A 304 -15.06 -8.02 -12.94
C GLU A 304 -15.63 -8.48 -11.59
N LYS A 305 -14.74 -8.63 -10.61
CA LYS A 305 -15.09 -8.97 -9.23
C LYS A 305 -14.27 -8.13 -8.27
N SER A 306 -14.86 -7.79 -7.11
CA SER A 306 -14.16 -7.10 -6.02
C SER A 306 -14.47 -7.71 -4.67
N VAL A 307 -13.50 -7.62 -3.76
CA VAL A 307 -13.62 -7.98 -2.35
C VAL A 307 -13.39 -6.75 -1.50
N GLY A 308 -14.32 -6.48 -0.57
CA GLY A 308 -14.21 -5.40 0.41
C GLY A 308 -13.20 -5.72 1.50
N ILE A 309 -12.22 -4.84 1.70
CA ILE A 309 -11.17 -4.95 2.70
C ILE A 309 -11.17 -3.74 3.65
N HIS A 310 -10.23 -3.70 4.59
CA HIS A 310 -9.99 -2.58 5.51
C HIS A 310 -11.18 -2.27 6.42
N TRP A 311 -11.91 -3.28 6.88
CA TRP A 311 -13.06 -3.18 7.79
C TRP A 311 -13.01 -4.29 8.85
N GLY A 312 -13.85 -4.22 9.87
CA GLY A 312 -14.10 -5.33 10.80
C GLY A 312 -12.90 -5.74 11.69
N THR A 313 -11.76 -5.08 11.62
CA THR A 313 -10.52 -5.56 12.29
C THR A 313 -10.01 -4.61 13.38
N PHE A 314 -9.91 -3.32 13.10
CA PHE A 314 -9.44 -2.27 14.02
C PHE A 314 -10.44 -1.12 14.05
N ILE A 315 -10.72 -0.57 15.23
CA ILE A 315 -11.49 0.67 15.36
C ILE A 315 -10.54 1.83 15.12
N LEU A 316 -10.57 2.39 13.91
CA LEU A 316 -9.69 3.47 13.47
C LEU A 316 -10.42 4.82 13.41
N THR A 317 -11.73 4.80 13.18
CA THR A 317 -12.58 5.93 12.81
C THR A 317 -13.92 5.86 13.54
N ASP A 318 -14.89 6.69 13.17
CA ASP A 318 -16.12 6.92 13.95
C ASP A 318 -17.29 6.00 13.55
N GLU A 319 -17.23 5.32 12.38
CA GLU A 319 -18.30 4.41 11.97
C GLU A 319 -18.33 3.13 12.82
N PRO A 320 -19.51 2.50 12.98
CA PRO A 320 -19.61 1.14 13.52
C PRO A 320 -18.80 0.16 12.66
N LEU A 321 -18.04 -0.72 13.33
CA LEU A 321 -17.09 -1.60 12.68
C LEU A 321 -17.76 -2.66 11.77
N ASP A 322 -19.03 -2.92 11.97
CA ASP A 322 -19.88 -3.87 11.24
C ASP A 322 -20.81 -3.19 10.21
N GLU A 323 -20.83 -1.87 10.12
CA GLU A 323 -21.65 -1.12 9.15
C GLU A 323 -21.16 -1.28 7.69
N PRO A 324 -19.84 -1.30 7.36
CA PRO A 324 -19.37 -1.26 5.98
C PRO A 324 -19.96 -2.32 5.04
N PRO A 325 -20.16 -3.59 5.45
CA PRO A 325 -20.80 -4.60 4.59
C PRO A 325 -22.23 -4.26 4.15
N GLU A 326 -23.04 -3.74 5.06
CA GLU A 326 -24.43 -3.37 4.76
C GLU A 326 -24.47 -2.18 3.78
N ARG A 327 -23.66 -1.14 4.03
CA ARG A 327 -23.54 0.01 3.12
C ARG A 327 -23.04 -0.40 1.75
N LEU A 328 -22.02 -1.29 1.69
CA LEU A 328 -21.54 -1.83 0.42
C LEU A 328 -22.63 -2.56 -0.36
N ALA A 329 -23.37 -3.47 0.28
CA ALA A 329 -24.44 -4.22 -0.36
C ALA A 329 -25.53 -3.28 -0.91
N LYS A 330 -25.90 -2.26 -0.17
CA LYS A 330 -26.85 -1.23 -0.59
C LYS A 330 -26.31 -0.42 -1.78
N ALA A 331 -25.05 0.03 -1.72
CA ALA A 331 -24.44 0.81 -2.78
C ALA A 331 -24.26 -0.02 -4.08
N ALA A 332 -23.84 -1.27 -3.98
CA ALA A 332 -23.70 -2.18 -5.10
C ALA A 332 -25.06 -2.43 -5.81
N ASN A 333 -26.11 -2.66 -5.03
CA ASN A 333 -27.48 -2.81 -5.58
C ASN A 333 -27.94 -1.52 -6.29
N GLN A 334 -27.72 -0.33 -5.68
CA GLN A 334 -28.08 0.95 -6.29
C GLN A 334 -27.31 1.24 -7.56
N ALA A 335 -26.07 0.75 -7.68
CA ALA A 335 -25.26 0.85 -8.89
C ALA A 335 -25.60 -0.20 -9.97
N GLY A 336 -26.52 -1.12 -9.68
CA GLY A 336 -26.93 -2.18 -10.60
C GLY A 336 -25.89 -3.31 -10.76
N LEU A 337 -24.98 -3.47 -9.79
CA LEU A 337 -24.03 -4.58 -9.81
C LEU A 337 -24.76 -5.91 -9.57
N GLU A 338 -24.30 -6.95 -10.22
CA GLU A 338 -24.83 -8.31 -10.00
C GLU A 338 -24.47 -8.80 -8.58
N LYS A 339 -25.25 -9.76 -8.10
CA LYS A 339 -24.96 -10.42 -6.83
C LYS A 339 -23.54 -11.01 -6.87
N ASP A 340 -22.79 -10.77 -5.83
CA ASP A 340 -21.40 -11.24 -5.68
C ASP A 340 -20.37 -10.62 -6.64
N GLU A 341 -20.74 -9.57 -7.39
CA GLU A 341 -19.77 -8.82 -8.21
C GLU A 341 -18.83 -7.98 -7.33
N PHE A 342 -19.38 -7.37 -6.29
CA PHE A 342 -18.58 -6.76 -5.23
C PHE A 342 -19.09 -7.23 -3.86
N LYS A 343 -18.32 -8.06 -3.18
CA LYS A 343 -18.73 -8.69 -1.92
C LYS A 343 -17.74 -8.52 -0.80
N VAL A 344 -18.16 -8.85 0.40
CA VAL A 344 -17.30 -9.02 1.58
C VAL A 344 -17.10 -10.50 1.87
N LEU A 345 -15.99 -10.81 2.50
CA LEU A 345 -15.68 -12.15 3.02
C LEU A 345 -15.67 -12.09 4.56
N ARG A 346 -15.90 -13.22 5.19
CA ARG A 346 -15.62 -13.39 6.62
C ARG A 346 -14.13 -13.51 6.85
N HIS A 347 -13.65 -13.16 8.01
CA HIS A 347 -12.23 -13.35 8.37
C HIS A 347 -11.86 -14.84 8.25
N GLY A 348 -10.85 -15.15 7.47
CA GLY A 348 -10.42 -16.52 7.16
C GLY A 348 -11.11 -17.15 5.94
N GLU A 349 -12.13 -16.52 5.38
CA GLU A 349 -12.84 -17.08 4.24
C GLU A 349 -11.99 -17.08 2.98
N THR A 350 -12.04 -18.21 2.27
CA THR A 350 -11.35 -18.44 1.01
C THR A 350 -12.34 -18.56 -0.13
N ILE A 351 -12.08 -17.84 -1.22
CA ILE A 351 -12.73 -18.04 -2.51
C ILE A 351 -11.74 -18.57 -3.53
N ALA A 352 -12.21 -19.43 -4.45
CA ALA A 352 -11.40 -19.98 -5.53
C ALA A 352 -12.02 -19.66 -6.89
N HIS A 353 -11.17 -19.40 -7.87
CA HIS A 353 -11.54 -19.23 -9.25
C HIS A 353 -11.62 -20.60 -9.93
N LEU A 354 -12.83 -21.08 -10.20
CA LEU A 354 -13.11 -22.38 -10.80
C LEU A 354 -13.96 -22.20 -12.07
N SER A 355 -13.44 -22.67 -13.19
CA SER A 355 -14.18 -22.65 -14.48
C SER A 355 -14.78 -21.27 -14.85
N GLY A 356 -14.01 -20.19 -14.59
CA GLY A 356 -14.43 -18.82 -14.90
C GLY A 356 -15.32 -18.15 -13.84
N THR A 357 -15.56 -18.81 -12.70
CA THR A 357 -16.39 -18.28 -11.62
C THR A 357 -15.68 -18.34 -10.25
N TRP A 358 -16.02 -17.41 -9.36
CA TRP A 358 -15.51 -17.40 -7.99
C TRP A 358 -16.47 -18.12 -7.05
N ASN A 359 -15.99 -19.14 -6.38
CA ASN A 359 -16.75 -19.99 -5.47
C ASN A 359 -16.14 -19.98 -4.08
N HIS A 360 -16.98 -20.03 -3.04
CA HIS A 360 -16.52 -20.23 -1.68
C HIS A 360 -15.92 -21.63 -1.51
N LEU A 361 -14.72 -21.72 -0.97
CA LEU A 361 -14.15 -22.98 -0.56
C LEU A 361 -14.63 -23.33 0.84
N GLN A 362 -15.33 -24.47 0.96
CA GLN A 362 -15.70 -25.01 2.26
C GLN A 362 -14.46 -25.72 2.86
N PRO A 363 -14.18 -25.55 4.16
CA PRO A 363 -13.19 -26.35 4.85
C PRO A 363 -13.57 -27.83 4.76
N ARG A 364 -12.59 -28.67 4.52
CA ARG A 364 -12.77 -30.13 4.57
C ARG A 364 -12.70 -30.66 5.98
#